data_b5abd011e251cd27aae2c714bb9b4b28
#
_entry.id   b5abd011e251cd27aae2c714bb9b4b28
#
_cell.length_a   1.000
_cell.length_b   1.000
_cell.length_c   1.000
_cell.angle_alpha   90.00
_cell.angle_beta   90.00
_cell.angle_gamma   90.00
#
_symmetry.space_group_name_H-M   'P 1'
#
loop_
_entity.id
_entity.type
_entity.pdbx_description
1 polymer ?
#
loop_
_entity_poly.entity_id
_entity_poly.type
_entity_poly.pdbx_seq_one_letter_code
_entity_poly.pdbx_strand_id
1 'polypeptide(L)'
;MPRRTILLTLACFSNLIAADPPPRVFDAAQVQSVYRVVLDRGALLLESINDVIKQKGITDGQVLVTAGSVSECTYHYVATTAEKPTDVIKTVKGPYEILNAGGMIANGEPHLHVTLSGPREGAFGGHLENGCRILYLGEVTIMKYSGQPLTRKKNANGISLLQAK
;
A
#
# COMPACT_ATOMS: atom_id res chain seq x y z
N MET A 1 -6.96 -47.87 60.83
CA MET A 1 -6.30 -46.68 60.21
C MET A 1 -6.78 -46.58 58.76
N PRO A 2 -7.54 -45.57 58.35
CA PRO A 2 -8.04 -45.46 56.97
C PRO A 2 -6.95 -44.81 56.08
N ARG A 3 -6.62 -45.45 54.97
CA ARG A 3 -5.75 -44.92 53.91
C ARG A 3 -6.53 -43.83 53.14
N ARG A 4 -6.03 -42.59 53.17
CA ARG A 4 -6.49 -41.49 52.34
C ARG A 4 -5.84 -41.60 50.95
N THR A 5 -6.66 -41.85 49.93
CA THR A 5 -6.28 -41.79 48.53
C THR A 5 -6.33 -40.32 48.10
N ILE A 6 -5.18 -39.74 47.75
CA ILE A 6 -5.09 -38.41 47.19
C ILE A 6 -5.28 -38.55 45.68
N LEU A 7 -6.38 -38.02 45.16
CA LEU A 7 -6.60 -37.91 43.71
C LEU A 7 -5.88 -36.65 43.22
N LEU A 8 -4.83 -36.85 42.42
CA LEU A 8 -4.11 -35.75 41.76
C LEU A 8 -4.83 -35.44 40.44
N THR A 9 -5.58 -34.35 40.40
CA THR A 9 -6.18 -33.86 39.14
C THR A 9 -5.14 -33.12 38.34
N LEU A 10 -4.68 -33.72 37.23
CA LEU A 10 -3.82 -33.12 36.25
C LEU A 10 -4.64 -32.14 35.40
N ALA A 11 -4.51 -30.83 35.62
CA ALA A 11 -5.12 -29.80 34.78
C ALA A 11 -4.27 -29.68 33.50
N CYS A 12 -4.77 -30.22 32.39
CA CYS A 12 -4.22 -29.95 31.07
C CYS A 12 -4.56 -28.51 30.68
N PHE A 13 -3.58 -27.60 30.74
CA PHE A 13 -3.67 -26.29 30.11
C PHE A 13 -3.45 -26.49 28.61
N SER A 14 -4.54 -26.57 27.85
CA SER A 14 -4.47 -26.46 26.40
C SER A 14 -4.13 -25.00 26.06
N ASN A 15 -2.93 -24.74 25.62
CA ASN A 15 -2.60 -23.47 24.98
C ASN A 15 -3.42 -23.37 23.70
N LEU A 16 -4.52 -22.64 23.73
CA LEU A 16 -5.24 -22.21 22.54
C LEU A 16 -4.31 -21.22 21.80
N ILE A 17 -3.54 -21.72 20.84
CA ILE A 17 -2.90 -20.88 19.85
C ILE A 17 -4.05 -20.27 19.06
N ALA A 18 -4.26 -18.96 19.18
CA ALA A 18 -5.24 -18.24 18.36
C ALA A 18 -4.87 -18.48 16.88
N ALA A 19 -5.83 -19.00 16.11
CA ALA A 19 -5.62 -19.17 14.68
C ALA A 19 -5.37 -17.81 14.03
N ASP A 20 -4.44 -17.77 13.07
CA ASP A 20 -4.20 -16.57 12.29
C ASP A 20 -5.50 -16.07 11.61
N PRO A 21 -5.74 -14.76 11.56
CA PRO A 21 -6.94 -14.24 10.94
C PRO A 21 -6.97 -14.63 9.45
N PRO A 22 -8.10 -15.15 8.93
CA PRO A 22 -8.18 -15.53 7.53
C PRO A 22 -8.04 -14.32 6.61
N PRO A 23 -7.50 -14.50 5.39
CA PRO A 23 -7.44 -13.43 4.40
C PRO A 23 -8.85 -12.98 4.03
N ARG A 24 -9.02 -11.67 3.81
CA ARG A 24 -10.26 -11.12 3.26
C ARG A 24 -10.14 -11.08 1.74
N VAL A 25 -11.10 -11.68 1.06
CA VAL A 25 -11.17 -11.73 -0.40
C VAL A 25 -12.38 -10.92 -0.86
N PHE A 26 -12.18 -10.09 -1.86
CA PHE A 26 -13.24 -9.37 -2.55
C PHE A 26 -13.36 -9.95 -3.96
N ASP A 27 -14.58 -10.12 -4.45
CA ASP A 27 -14.83 -10.71 -5.76
C ASP A 27 -14.12 -9.95 -6.86
N ALA A 28 -13.64 -10.71 -7.86
CA ALA A 28 -12.82 -10.17 -8.92
C ALA A 28 -13.55 -9.09 -9.72
N ALA A 29 -12.92 -7.93 -9.81
CA ALA A 29 -13.31 -6.90 -10.72
C ALA A 29 -12.88 -7.26 -12.15
N GLN A 30 -13.66 -6.84 -13.14
CA GLN A 30 -13.24 -6.90 -14.54
C GLN A 30 -12.46 -5.64 -14.89
N VAL A 31 -11.43 -5.76 -15.73
CA VAL A 31 -10.74 -4.59 -16.28
C VAL A 31 -11.65 -3.92 -17.29
N GLN A 32 -12.12 -2.72 -16.97
CA GLN A 32 -12.96 -1.92 -17.83
C GLN A 32 -12.15 -1.12 -18.85
N SER A 33 -11.03 -0.56 -18.42
CA SER A 33 -10.14 0.26 -19.25
C SER A 33 -8.71 0.21 -18.73
N VAL A 34 -7.75 0.37 -19.65
CA VAL A 34 -6.34 0.53 -19.34
C VAL A 34 -5.88 1.87 -19.92
N TYR A 35 -5.31 2.73 -19.09
CA TYR A 35 -4.72 4.00 -19.48
C TYR A 35 -3.21 3.92 -19.40
N ARG A 36 -2.53 4.34 -20.46
CA ARG A 36 -1.08 4.55 -20.48
C ARG A 36 -0.81 6.04 -20.35
N VAL A 37 -0.07 6.41 -19.34
CA VAL A 37 0.21 7.81 -19.01
C VAL A 37 1.71 8.01 -19.03
N VAL A 38 2.15 9.01 -19.77
CA VAL A 38 3.56 9.42 -19.82
C VAL A 38 3.68 10.72 -19.03
N LEU A 39 4.62 10.75 -18.12
CA LEU A 39 4.96 11.92 -17.32
C LEU A 39 6.29 12.46 -17.77
N ASP A 40 6.28 13.72 -18.21
CA ASP A 40 7.47 14.45 -18.64
C ASP A 40 8.28 14.97 -17.45
N ARG A 41 9.50 15.40 -17.74
CA ARG A 41 10.39 16.01 -16.76
C ARG A 41 9.70 17.13 -15.98
N GLY A 42 9.80 17.07 -14.65
CA GLY A 42 9.24 18.06 -13.73
C GLY A 42 7.82 17.76 -13.27
N ALA A 43 7.10 16.83 -13.92
CA ALA A 43 5.80 16.39 -13.45
C ALA A 43 5.89 15.80 -12.02
N LEU A 44 4.81 15.90 -11.25
CA LEU A 44 4.70 15.31 -9.92
C LEU A 44 3.95 13.98 -10.01
N LEU A 45 4.59 12.89 -9.59
CA LEU A 45 4.12 11.53 -9.82
C LEU A 45 2.72 11.27 -9.25
N LEU A 46 2.55 11.43 -7.94
CA LEU A 46 1.27 11.12 -7.28
C LEU A 46 0.17 12.09 -7.68
N GLU A 47 0.50 13.37 -7.79
CA GLU A 47 -0.43 14.43 -8.18
C GLU A 47 -0.95 14.19 -9.61
N SER A 48 -0.07 13.85 -10.55
CA SER A 48 -0.48 13.52 -11.93
C SER A 48 -1.34 12.25 -11.99
N ILE A 49 -1.04 11.24 -11.18
CA ILE A 49 -1.89 10.04 -11.06
C ILE A 49 -3.28 10.41 -10.56
N ASN A 50 -3.37 11.25 -9.52
CA ASN A 50 -4.63 11.73 -8.96
C ASN A 50 -5.46 12.51 -9.99
N ASP A 51 -4.80 13.36 -10.81
CA ASP A 51 -5.48 14.11 -11.88
C ASP A 51 -6.09 13.17 -12.93
N VAL A 52 -5.35 12.12 -13.34
CA VAL A 52 -5.87 11.12 -14.28
C VAL A 52 -7.04 10.33 -13.65
N ILE A 53 -6.91 9.90 -12.41
CA ILE A 53 -7.98 9.21 -11.67
C ILE A 53 -9.26 10.04 -11.69
N LYS A 54 -9.16 11.33 -11.35
CA LYS A 54 -10.26 12.27 -11.34
C LYS A 54 -10.83 12.49 -12.75
N GLN A 55 -9.98 12.78 -13.74
CA GLN A 55 -10.38 13.03 -15.13
C GLN A 55 -11.11 11.84 -15.77
N LYS A 56 -10.65 10.61 -15.47
CA LYS A 56 -11.23 9.38 -16.03
C LYS A 56 -12.34 8.76 -15.17
N GLY A 57 -12.67 9.38 -14.04
CA GLY A 57 -13.70 8.90 -13.13
C GLY A 57 -13.40 7.49 -12.62
N ILE A 58 -12.16 7.25 -12.19
CA ILE A 58 -11.73 5.94 -11.71
C ILE A 58 -12.05 5.85 -10.23
N THR A 59 -13.05 5.07 -9.87
CA THR A 59 -13.42 4.82 -8.47
C THR A 59 -12.73 3.60 -7.90
N ASP A 60 -12.44 2.60 -8.73
CA ASP A 60 -11.77 1.37 -8.36
C ASP A 60 -10.76 0.97 -9.44
N GLY A 61 -9.60 0.49 -9.05
CA GLY A 61 -8.56 0.18 -10.01
C GLY A 61 -7.19 -0.11 -9.40
N GLN A 62 -6.20 -0.12 -10.26
CA GLN A 62 -4.81 -0.36 -9.91
C GLN A 62 -3.88 0.56 -10.69
N VAL A 63 -2.81 0.98 -10.05
CA VAL A 63 -1.70 1.74 -10.65
C VAL A 63 -0.46 0.87 -10.67
N LEU A 64 0.27 0.92 -11.79
CA LEU A 64 1.60 0.33 -11.97
C LEU A 64 2.51 1.36 -12.62
N VAL A 65 3.66 1.62 -12.01
CA VAL A 65 4.76 2.42 -12.57
C VAL A 65 5.96 1.50 -12.65
N THR A 66 6.39 1.19 -13.86
CA THR A 66 7.44 0.20 -14.11
C THR A 66 8.71 0.79 -14.72
N ALA A 67 8.66 2.06 -15.10
CA ALA A 67 9.81 2.78 -15.63
C ALA A 67 9.72 4.26 -15.28
N GLY A 68 10.87 4.84 -14.96
CA GLY A 68 10.98 6.27 -14.69
C GLY A 68 12.11 6.59 -13.75
N SER A 69 12.35 7.89 -13.61
CA SER A 69 13.32 8.41 -12.67
C SER A 69 12.82 9.68 -11.98
N VAL A 70 13.26 9.93 -10.75
CA VAL A 70 12.88 11.10 -9.95
C VAL A 70 14.12 11.89 -9.51
N SER A 71 13.98 13.22 -9.41
CA SER A 71 15.00 14.12 -8.84
C SER A 71 14.76 14.41 -7.36
N GLU A 72 13.56 14.21 -6.91
CA GLU A 72 13.13 14.37 -5.52
C GLU A 72 11.94 13.43 -5.29
N CYS A 73 11.86 12.79 -4.11
CA CYS A 73 10.70 11.98 -3.77
C CYS A 73 10.45 11.99 -2.26
N THR A 74 9.19 12.14 -1.89
CA THR A 74 8.71 12.03 -0.51
C THR A 74 7.94 10.73 -0.35
N TYR A 75 8.23 9.99 0.71
CA TYR A 75 7.55 8.77 1.10
C TYR A 75 7.56 8.62 2.63
N HIS A 76 6.68 7.78 3.17
CA HIS A 76 6.77 7.39 4.56
C HIS A 76 6.89 5.88 4.71
N TYR A 77 7.39 5.45 5.86
CA TYR A 77 7.41 4.03 6.26
C TYR A 77 7.00 3.89 7.72
N VAL A 78 6.45 2.73 8.05
CA VAL A 78 6.06 2.40 9.41
C VAL A 78 7.30 2.23 10.27
N ALA A 79 7.36 2.93 11.41
CA ALA A 79 8.53 2.97 12.30
C ALA A 79 8.39 2.06 13.54
N THR A 80 7.27 1.36 13.70
CA THR A 80 7.01 0.52 14.87
C THR A 80 6.21 -0.72 14.51
N THR A 81 6.36 -1.78 15.31
CA THR A 81 5.54 -3.00 15.25
C THR A 81 4.39 -2.99 16.26
N ALA A 82 4.13 -1.84 16.93
CA ALA A 82 3.01 -1.70 17.85
C ALA A 82 1.67 -1.76 17.11
N GLU A 83 0.59 -2.12 17.80
CA GLU A 83 -0.76 -2.17 17.22
C GLU A 83 -1.22 -0.83 16.62
N LYS A 84 -0.82 0.28 17.23
CA LYS A 84 -1.02 1.64 16.69
C LYS A 84 0.28 2.05 15.99
N PRO A 85 0.29 2.13 14.65
CA PRO A 85 1.49 2.48 13.91
C PRO A 85 1.91 3.94 14.13
N THR A 86 3.20 4.18 13.97
CA THR A 86 3.77 5.51 13.79
C THR A 86 4.57 5.51 12.50
N ASP A 87 4.52 6.62 11.78
CA ASP A 87 5.15 6.77 10.48
C ASP A 87 6.31 7.75 10.53
N VAL A 88 7.33 7.50 9.72
CA VAL A 88 8.44 8.43 9.49
C VAL A 88 8.39 8.88 8.04
N ILE A 89 8.20 10.18 7.84
CA ILE A 89 8.22 10.80 6.52
C ILE A 89 9.66 11.13 6.14
N LYS A 90 10.05 10.79 4.92
CA LYS A 90 11.35 11.11 4.33
C LYS A 90 11.19 11.80 2.97
N THR A 91 12.01 12.81 2.74
CA THR A 91 12.22 13.38 1.40
C THR A 91 13.66 13.15 0.99
N VAL A 92 13.87 12.53 -0.17
CA VAL A 92 15.18 12.30 -0.76
C VAL A 92 15.33 13.16 -2.00
N LYS A 93 16.56 13.66 -2.23
CA LYS A 93 16.92 14.46 -3.41
C LYS A 93 18.12 13.85 -4.09
N GLY A 94 18.02 13.63 -5.38
CA GLY A 94 19.07 13.01 -6.19
C GLY A 94 18.49 12.30 -7.41
N PRO A 95 19.36 11.76 -8.27
CA PRO A 95 18.93 10.95 -9.40
C PRO A 95 18.59 9.53 -8.89
N TYR A 96 17.30 9.24 -8.80
CA TYR A 96 16.83 7.91 -8.39
C TYR A 96 16.00 7.28 -9.50
N GLU A 97 16.25 5.99 -9.76
CA GLU A 97 15.40 5.18 -10.62
C GLU A 97 14.16 4.71 -9.85
N ILE A 98 13.01 4.74 -10.52
CA ILE A 98 11.80 4.07 -10.02
C ILE A 98 11.89 2.60 -10.42
N LEU A 99 12.17 1.72 -9.47
CA LEU A 99 12.17 0.28 -9.68
C LEU A 99 10.74 -0.27 -9.78
N ASN A 100 9.84 0.32 -8.99
CA ASN A 100 8.42 0.05 -9.04
C ASN A 100 7.68 1.15 -8.26
N ALA A 101 6.50 1.50 -8.70
CA ALA A 101 5.50 2.13 -7.85
C ALA A 101 4.14 1.57 -8.21
N GLY A 102 3.33 1.24 -7.20
CA GLY A 102 2.04 0.64 -7.49
C GLY A 102 1.18 0.45 -6.26
N GLY A 103 -0.07 0.14 -6.53
CA GLY A 103 -1.06 -0.11 -5.50
C GLY A 103 -2.48 0.04 -6.03
N MET A 104 -3.45 0.03 -5.12
CA MET A 104 -4.86 -0.01 -5.44
C MET A 104 -5.52 1.36 -5.31
N ILE A 105 -6.45 1.63 -6.22
CA ILE A 105 -7.40 2.74 -6.12
C ILE A 105 -8.68 2.18 -5.50
N ALA A 106 -9.18 2.83 -4.45
CA ALA A 106 -10.44 2.49 -3.82
C ALA A 106 -11.21 3.78 -3.52
N ASN A 107 -12.46 3.89 -3.95
CA ASN A 107 -13.29 5.10 -3.86
C ASN A 107 -12.63 6.36 -4.47
N GLY A 108 -11.83 6.17 -5.53
CA GLY A 108 -11.11 7.26 -6.20
C GLY A 108 -9.81 7.68 -5.52
N GLU A 109 -9.42 7.03 -4.43
CA GLU A 109 -8.21 7.34 -3.66
C GLU A 109 -7.15 6.28 -3.90
N PRO A 110 -5.99 6.61 -4.48
CA PRO A 110 -4.87 5.68 -4.64
C PRO A 110 -4.15 5.47 -3.30
N HIS A 111 -3.73 4.23 -3.06
CA HIS A 111 -2.83 3.84 -1.99
C HIS A 111 -1.64 3.16 -2.65
N LEU A 112 -0.55 3.88 -2.77
CA LEU A 112 0.60 3.47 -3.57
C LEU A 112 1.85 3.38 -2.71
N HIS A 113 2.69 2.38 -3.03
CA HIS A 113 4.04 2.30 -2.52
C HIS A 113 5.03 2.52 -3.66
N VAL A 114 6.18 3.11 -3.35
CA VAL A 114 7.27 3.35 -4.29
C VAL A 114 8.53 2.64 -3.82
N THR A 115 9.26 2.04 -4.77
CA THR A 115 10.60 1.52 -4.57
C THR A 115 11.54 2.26 -5.51
N LEU A 116 12.56 2.86 -4.93
CA LEU A 116 13.58 3.64 -5.61
C LEU A 116 14.95 2.98 -5.47
N SER A 117 15.86 3.29 -6.37
CA SER A 117 17.29 3.00 -6.19
C SER A 117 18.14 4.16 -6.69
N GLY A 118 19.27 4.36 -6.06
CA GLY A 118 20.24 5.38 -6.43
C GLY A 118 21.63 4.79 -6.65
N PRO A 119 22.60 5.61 -7.10
CA PRO A 119 23.94 5.14 -7.44
C PRO A 119 24.75 4.64 -6.23
N ARG A 120 24.33 4.96 -5.01
CA ARG A 120 25.04 4.61 -3.77
C ARG A 120 24.17 3.85 -2.77
N GLU A 121 22.86 3.93 -2.96
CA GLU A 121 21.87 3.31 -2.11
C GLU A 121 21.37 2.01 -2.77
N GLY A 122 21.10 1.00 -1.99
CA GLY A 122 20.31 -0.14 -2.43
C GLY A 122 18.84 0.28 -2.69
N ALA A 123 17.97 -0.69 -2.88
CA ALA A 123 16.54 -0.42 -3.00
C ALA A 123 15.97 0.11 -1.66
N PHE A 124 15.20 1.20 -1.74
CA PHE A 124 14.53 1.81 -0.59
C PHE A 124 13.19 2.41 -1.04
N GLY A 125 12.34 2.79 -0.10
CA GLY A 125 11.04 3.40 -0.41
C GLY A 125 10.04 3.22 0.71
N GLY A 126 8.76 3.29 0.37
CA GLY A 126 7.65 3.20 1.30
C GLY A 126 6.34 3.66 0.66
N HIS A 127 5.43 4.15 1.48
CA HIS A 127 4.18 4.74 1.00
C HIS A 127 4.46 6.04 0.25
N LEU A 128 3.99 6.14 -0.97
CA LEU A 128 4.22 7.30 -1.84
C LEU A 128 3.45 8.52 -1.32
N GLU A 129 4.17 9.62 -1.13
CA GLU A 129 3.62 10.91 -0.74
C GLU A 129 3.70 11.91 -1.89
N ASN A 130 3.02 13.03 -1.73
CA ASN A 130 3.13 14.15 -2.67
C ASN A 130 4.58 14.68 -2.74
N GLY A 131 4.96 15.22 -3.91
CA GLY A 131 6.25 15.85 -4.12
C GLY A 131 7.31 14.96 -4.77
N CYS A 132 6.96 13.76 -5.26
CA CYS A 132 7.88 12.98 -6.10
C CYS A 132 7.95 13.58 -7.50
N ARG A 133 9.08 14.21 -7.83
CA ARG A 133 9.28 14.94 -9.10
C ARG A 133 10.04 14.12 -10.12
N ILE A 134 9.44 13.90 -11.28
CA ILE A 134 10.03 13.17 -12.41
C ILE A 134 11.30 13.88 -12.89
N LEU A 135 12.39 13.11 -13.04
CA LEU A 135 13.69 13.59 -13.49
C LEU A 135 13.75 13.64 -15.03
N TYR A 136 13.45 12.55 -15.70
CA TYR A 136 13.48 12.49 -17.17
C TYR A 136 12.12 12.08 -17.73
N LEU A 137 11.62 10.94 -17.35
CA LEU A 137 10.32 10.40 -17.74
C LEU A 137 9.72 9.53 -16.64
N GLY A 138 8.42 9.32 -16.70
CA GLY A 138 7.71 8.32 -15.92
C GLY A 138 6.63 7.66 -16.77
N GLU A 139 6.59 6.33 -16.80
CA GLU A 139 5.59 5.56 -17.52
C GLU A 139 4.65 4.88 -16.52
N VAL A 140 3.39 5.25 -16.60
CA VAL A 140 2.35 4.81 -15.67
C VAL A 140 1.26 4.07 -16.40
N THR A 141 0.90 2.90 -15.92
CA THR A 141 -0.31 2.18 -16.35
C THR A 141 -1.35 2.25 -15.25
N ILE A 142 -2.56 2.71 -15.59
CA ILE A 142 -3.70 2.74 -14.67
C ILE A 142 -4.80 1.84 -15.25
N MET A 143 -5.21 0.84 -14.46
CA MET A 143 -6.32 -0.03 -14.79
C MET A 143 -7.55 0.43 -14.02
N LYS A 144 -8.63 0.71 -14.74
CA LYS A 144 -9.95 0.97 -14.17
C LYS A 144 -10.72 -0.33 -14.09
N TYR A 145 -11.27 -0.64 -12.93
CA TYR A 145 -12.06 -1.82 -12.69
C TYR A 145 -13.56 -1.50 -12.66
N SER A 146 -14.36 -2.50 -13.06
CA SER A 146 -15.77 -2.60 -12.76
C SER A 146 -16.00 -3.77 -11.81
N GLY A 147 -16.95 -3.68 -10.92
CA GLY A 147 -17.25 -4.73 -9.95
C GLY A 147 -17.74 -4.15 -8.63
N GLN A 148 -17.51 -4.88 -7.55
CA GLN A 148 -17.89 -4.43 -6.22
C GLN A 148 -17.09 -3.19 -5.81
N PRO A 149 -17.74 -2.06 -5.49
CA PRO A 149 -17.04 -0.87 -5.06
C PRO A 149 -16.31 -1.09 -3.74
N LEU A 150 -15.06 -0.67 -3.69
CA LEU A 150 -14.24 -0.74 -2.48
C LEU A 150 -14.02 0.64 -1.88
N THR A 151 -13.76 0.67 -0.59
CA THR A 151 -13.38 1.87 0.16
C THR A 151 -12.39 1.51 1.26
N ARG A 152 -11.79 2.52 1.90
CA ARG A 152 -10.95 2.34 3.09
C ARG A 152 -11.59 3.02 4.27
N LYS A 153 -11.63 2.32 5.41
CA LYS A 153 -12.06 2.89 6.69
C LYS A 153 -11.01 2.63 7.76
N LYS A 154 -10.78 3.63 8.59
CA LYS A 154 -9.86 3.50 9.73
C LYS A 154 -10.47 2.59 10.79
N ASN A 155 -9.66 1.65 11.27
CA ASN A 155 -9.98 0.86 12.47
C ASN A 155 -9.68 1.67 13.76
N ALA A 156 -9.88 1.04 14.92
CA ALA A 156 -9.64 1.66 16.24
C ALA A 156 -8.17 2.13 16.43
N ASN A 157 -7.22 1.48 15.75
CA ASN A 157 -5.79 1.81 15.80
C ASN A 157 -5.37 2.84 14.73
N GLY A 158 -6.33 3.38 13.94
CA GLY A 158 -6.07 4.38 12.91
C GLY A 158 -5.62 3.81 11.57
N ILE A 159 -5.57 2.48 11.41
CA ILE A 159 -5.15 1.82 10.18
C ILE A 159 -6.30 1.81 9.18
N SER A 160 -6.07 2.33 7.96
CA SER A 160 -7.03 2.35 6.86
C SER A 160 -7.15 0.98 6.22
N LEU A 161 -8.21 0.24 6.52
CA LEU A 161 -8.47 -1.10 6.01
C LEU A 161 -9.40 -1.05 4.80
N LEU A 162 -9.04 -1.84 3.76
CA LEU A 162 -9.88 -2.04 2.59
C LEU A 162 -11.14 -2.85 2.97
N GLN A 163 -12.30 -2.41 2.47
CA GLN A 163 -13.58 -3.08 2.65
C GLN A 163 -14.53 -2.79 1.50
N ALA A 164 -15.60 -3.57 1.38
CA ALA A 164 -16.72 -3.24 0.49
C ALA A 164 -17.36 -1.90 0.90
N LYS A 165 -17.79 -1.13 -0.12
CA LYS A 165 -18.46 0.16 0.08
C LYS A 165 -19.92 -0.05 0.46
#